data_615c68641ea25e41ffd930854ad81a03
#
_entry.id   615c68641ea25e41ffd930854ad81a03
#
_cell.length_a   1.000
_cell.length_b   1.000
_cell.length_c   1.000
_cell.angle_alpha   90.00
_cell.angle_beta   90.00
_cell.angle_gamma   90.00
#
_symmetry.space_group_name_H-M   'P 1'
#
loop_
_entity.id
_entity.type
_entity.pdbx_description
1 polymer ?
#
loop_
_entity_poly.entity_id
_entity_poly.type
_entity_poly.pdbx_seq_one_letter_code
_entity_poly.pdbx_strand_id
1 'polypeptide(L)'
;MPLSKIEEAIDDIKSGKMVIVIDDEDRENEGDLTMAAEMITPEAINFMATYGRGLICVPMLGDQLDRLNLPLMVSNNTATLSTAFTVSVDSLIGTTTGISASDRSDTIKALISDDTKPEDLGRPGHIFPLRYVDGGVLKRTGQTEASIDICRLAGLKEAAVICEIMADDGNMARMPQLEEFATQHDVKIVSVEDLIAYRRMHERLIERVAEARVPTEYGEFRAVSYSSVVDVQEHVAFVKGDINHNEPALVRVHSECLTGDVFASKRCDCGYQVQLALEAIEKHGSGVLLYMRQEGRGIGIHNKLKAYALQDEGYDTVEANVMLGFAPDPRQYGIGAQILADLGVQKMKLLTNNPTKRVGLEGFGLEVVERIPIIAPHTEENVKYMETKRERMGHILEPIEDAAGDGSGD
;
A
#
# COMPACT_ATOMS: atom_id res chain seq x y z
N MET A 1 -22.24 13.87 -1.73
CA MET A 1 -21.74 14.18 -0.36
C MET A 1 -20.23 13.99 -0.38
N PRO A 2 -19.39 14.83 0.24
CA PRO A 2 -17.96 14.51 0.30
C PRO A 2 -17.75 13.22 1.09
N LEU A 3 -16.69 12.46 0.79
CA LEU A 3 -16.29 11.29 1.56
C LEU A 3 -16.07 11.69 3.02
N SER A 4 -16.47 10.82 3.93
CA SER A 4 -16.26 11.00 5.38
C SER A 4 -14.82 10.68 5.74
N LYS A 5 -14.34 11.22 6.86
CA LYS A 5 -13.01 10.89 7.36
C LYS A 5 -12.98 9.46 7.91
N ILE A 6 -11.83 8.82 7.84
CA ILE A 6 -11.64 7.45 8.36
C ILE A 6 -11.93 7.36 9.85
N GLU A 7 -11.56 8.39 10.64
CA GLU A 7 -11.85 8.43 12.07
C GLU A 7 -13.35 8.38 12.34
N GLU A 8 -14.16 9.05 11.53
CA GLU A 8 -15.62 9.04 11.68
C GLU A 8 -16.22 7.67 11.34
N ALA A 9 -15.65 6.95 10.36
CA ALA A 9 -16.04 5.58 10.05
C ALA A 9 -15.65 4.61 11.18
N ILE A 10 -14.46 4.77 11.76
CA ILE A 10 -14.01 3.99 12.92
C ILE A 10 -14.98 4.17 14.11
N ASP A 11 -15.38 5.41 14.40
CA ASP A 11 -16.32 5.71 15.49
C ASP A 11 -17.72 5.11 15.24
N ASP A 12 -18.21 5.15 13.98
CA ASP A 12 -19.50 4.56 13.63
C ASP A 12 -19.44 3.02 13.73
N ILE A 13 -18.41 2.37 13.19
CA ILE A 13 -18.22 0.91 13.32
C ILE A 13 -18.10 0.50 14.79
N LYS A 14 -17.34 1.26 15.60
CA LYS A 14 -17.22 1.02 17.04
C LYS A 14 -18.54 1.15 17.79
N SER A 15 -19.43 2.00 17.29
CA SER A 15 -20.78 2.20 17.84
C SER A 15 -21.81 1.20 17.32
N GLY A 16 -21.41 0.22 16.52
CA GLY A 16 -22.30 -0.78 15.93
C GLY A 16 -23.13 -0.25 14.76
N LYS A 17 -22.72 0.86 14.11
CA LYS A 17 -23.34 1.36 12.90
C LYS A 17 -22.67 0.77 11.66
N MET A 18 -23.34 0.90 10.52
CA MET A 18 -22.81 0.57 9.21
C MET A 18 -22.09 1.78 8.60
N VAL A 19 -21.12 1.51 7.73
CA VAL A 19 -20.54 2.47 6.81
C VAL A 19 -20.54 1.88 5.40
N ILE A 20 -20.45 2.71 4.37
CA ILE A 20 -20.21 2.28 3.00
C ILE A 20 -18.71 2.41 2.73
N VAL A 21 -18.10 1.32 2.30
CA VAL A 21 -16.70 1.29 1.86
C VAL A 21 -16.67 1.17 0.34
N ILE A 22 -16.05 2.15 -0.33
CA ILE A 22 -15.88 2.15 -1.78
C ILE A 22 -14.44 1.83 -2.15
N ASP A 23 -14.26 1.09 -3.23
CA ASP A 23 -12.95 0.84 -3.83
C ASP A 23 -12.68 1.77 -5.04
N ASP A 24 -11.54 1.55 -5.69
CA ASP A 24 -11.06 2.36 -6.80
C ASP A 24 -11.94 2.20 -8.05
N GLU A 25 -12.08 3.29 -8.84
CA GLU A 25 -12.82 3.30 -10.11
C GLU A 25 -12.23 2.31 -11.14
N ASP A 26 -10.93 2.07 -11.09
CA ASP A 26 -10.22 1.13 -11.97
C ASP A 26 -10.29 -0.33 -11.47
N ARG A 27 -10.92 -0.59 -10.30
CA ARG A 27 -11.06 -1.94 -9.71
C ARG A 27 -12.50 -2.46 -9.91
N GLU A 28 -13.34 -2.49 -8.88
CA GLU A 28 -14.77 -2.87 -8.96
C GLU A 28 -15.64 -1.64 -9.15
N ASN A 29 -15.20 -0.51 -8.60
CA ASN A 29 -15.94 0.74 -8.53
C ASN A 29 -17.31 0.53 -7.87
N GLU A 30 -17.32 -0.18 -6.74
CA GLU A 30 -18.53 -0.58 -6.01
C GLU A 30 -18.48 -0.07 -4.58
N GLY A 31 -19.65 -0.07 -3.93
CA GLY A 31 -19.78 0.29 -2.52
C GLY A 31 -20.44 -0.84 -1.74
N ASP A 32 -19.79 -1.23 -0.64
CA ASP A 32 -20.27 -2.26 0.26
C ASP A 32 -20.75 -1.66 1.58
N LEU A 33 -21.98 -1.99 2.01
CA LEU A 33 -22.38 -1.85 3.39
C LEU A 33 -21.46 -2.70 4.25
N THR A 34 -20.83 -2.09 5.23
CA THR A 34 -19.83 -2.74 6.10
C THR A 34 -20.20 -2.52 7.56
N MET A 35 -20.14 -3.59 8.35
CA MET A 35 -20.41 -3.57 9.79
C MET A 35 -19.48 -4.55 10.51
N ALA A 36 -19.12 -4.27 11.78
CA ALA A 36 -18.38 -5.24 12.60
C ALA A 36 -19.23 -6.49 12.87
N ALA A 37 -18.66 -7.68 12.65
CA ALA A 37 -19.39 -8.94 12.84
C ALA A 37 -19.85 -9.17 14.27
N GLU A 38 -19.12 -8.69 15.29
CA GLU A 38 -19.52 -8.83 16.69
C GLU A 38 -20.75 -7.97 17.08
N MET A 39 -21.04 -6.94 16.27
CA MET A 39 -22.19 -6.05 16.46
C MET A 39 -23.39 -6.43 15.59
N ILE A 40 -23.32 -7.55 14.86
CA ILE A 40 -24.35 -7.94 13.92
C ILE A 40 -25.68 -8.30 14.62
N THR A 41 -26.78 -7.85 14.06
CA THR A 41 -28.14 -8.15 14.51
C THR A 41 -29.02 -8.63 13.38
N PRO A 42 -30.16 -9.30 13.65
CA PRO A 42 -31.10 -9.65 12.61
C PRO A 42 -31.63 -8.44 11.81
N GLU A 43 -31.79 -7.29 12.49
CA GLU A 43 -32.22 -6.04 11.85
C GLU A 43 -31.18 -5.54 10.85
N ALA A 44 -29.87 -5.63 11.21
CA ALA A 44 -28.77 -5.26 10.34
C ALA A 44 -28.71 -6.16 9.09
N ILE A 45 -28.84 -7.46 9.26
CA ILE A 45 -28.92 -8.41 8.16
C ILE A 45 -30.14 -8.11 7.26
N ASN A 46 -31.31 -7.83 7.87
CA ASN A 46 -32.50 -7.48 7.11
C ASN A 46 -32.31 -6.17 6.34
N PHE A 47 -31.63 -5.19 6.92
CA PHE A 47 -31.28 -3.94 6.24
C PHE A 47 -30.39 -4.20 5.01
N MET A 48 -29.29 -4.96 5.17
CA MET A 48 -28.40 -5.33 4.09
C MET A 48 -29.14 -6.08 2.97
N ALA A 49 -29.97 -7.06 3.32
CA ALA A 49 -30.73 -7.84 2.36
C ALA A 49 -31.79 -7.02 1.61
N THR A 50 -32.43 -6.04 2.28
CA THR A 50 -33.50 -5.23 1.71
C THR A 50 -32.99 -4.09 0.86
N TYR A 51 -31.98 -3.38 1.34
CA TYR A 51 -31.49 -2.16 0.73
C TYR A 51 -30.18 -2.33 -0.02
N GLY A 52 -29.22 -3.14 0.51
CA GLY A 52 -27.99 -3.49 -0.20
C GLY A 52 -28.28 -4.40 -1.37
N ARG A 53 -29.02 -5.49 -1.15
CA ARG A 53 -29.43 -6.49 -2.15
C ARG A 53 -28.29 -7.36 -2.70
N GLY A 54 -27.05 -7.12 -2.26
CA GLY A 54 -25.86 -7.89 -2.62
C GLY A 54 -25.75 -9.22 -1.87
N LEU A 55 -24.62 -9.87 -2.00
CA LEU A 55 -24.31 -11.11 -1.29
C LEU A 55 -23.77 -10.78 0.10
N ILE A 56 -24.43 -11.26 1.16
CA ILE A 56 -23.93 -11.07 2.52
C ILE A 56 -22.75 -11.98 2.76
N CYS A 57 -21.56 -11.38 2.87
CA CYS A 57 -20.31 -12.05 3.08
C CYS A 57 -19.69 -11.69 4.45
N VAL A 58 -18.81 -12.57 4.94
CA VAL A 58 -18.16 -12.38 6.25
C VAL A 58 -16.63 -12.47 6.08
N PRO A 59 -15.95 -11.36 5.84
CA PRO A 59 -14.50 -11.28 5.95
C PRO A 59 -14.00 -11.76 7.31
N MET A 60 -13.01 -12.66 7.31
CA MET A 60 -12.39 -13.23 8.52
C MET A 60 -10.90 -13.50 8.30
N LEU A 61 -10.13 -13.50 9.38
CA LEU A 61 -8.72 -13.87 9.34
C LEU A 61 -8.52 -15.34 8.93
N GLY A 62 -7.40 -15.61 8.28
CA GLY A 62 -7.03 -16.94 7.83
C GLY A 62 -7.04 -17.98 8.96
N ASP A 63 -6.43 -17.67 10.10
CA ASP A 63 -6.34 -18.57 11.25
C ASP A 63 -7.72 -18.93 11.84
N GLN A 64 -8.66 -17.98 11.84
CA GLN A 64 -10.03 -18.23 12.30
C GLN A 64 -10.74 -19.22 11.37
N LEU A 65 -10.60 -19.04 10.06
CA LEU A 65 -11.17 -19.94 9.05
C LEU A 65 -10.54 -21.35 9.12
N ASP A 66 -9.22 -21.42 9.32
CA ASP A 66 -8.51 -22.70 9.45
C ASP A 66 -8.93 -23.45 10.73
N ARG A 67 -9.09 -22.75 11.85
CA ARG A 67 -9.64 -23.30 13.11
C ARG A 67 -11.02 -23.91 12.91
N LEU A 68 -11.88 -23.27 12.11
CA LEU A 68 -13.22 -23.75 11.80
C LEU A 68 -13.27 -24.76 10.64
N ASN A 69 -12.11 -25.14 10.08
CA ASN A 69 -12.00 -26.02 8.91
C ASN A 69 -12.86 -25.54 7.73
N LEU A 70 -12.70 -24.25 7.37
CA LEU A 70 -13.37 -23.59 6.25
C LEU A 70 -12.37 -23.34 5.11
N PRO A 71 -12.12 -24.36 4.25
CA PRO A 71 -11.21 -24.20 3.12
C PRO A 71 -11.79 -23.28 2.05
N LEU A 72 -10.93 -22.84 1.13
CA LEU A 72 -11.37 -22.13 -0.07
C LEU A 72 -12.39 -22.97 -0.85
N MET A 73 -13.40 -22.30 -1.40
CA MET A 73 -14.48 -22.92 -2.17
C MET A 73 -13.95 -23.70 -3.39
N VAL A 74 -12.85 -23.21 -3.98
CA VAL A 74 -12.19 -23.84 -5.13
C VAL A 74 -10.69 -23.89 -4.91
N SER A 75 -10.04 -24.97 -5.38
CA SER A 75 -8.58 -25.12 -5.32
C SER A 75 -7.84 -24.25 -6.35
N ASN A 76 -8.50 -23.89 -7.45
CA ASN A 76 -7.98 -23.01 -8.49
C ASN A 76 -8.98 -21.87 -8.71
N ASN A 77 -8.67 -20.69 -8.18
CA ASN A 77 -9.49 -19.51 -8.33
C ASN A 77 -9.22 -18.85 -9.68
N THR A 78 -10.22 -18.84 -10.56
CA THR A 78 -10.18 -18.25 -11.91
C THR A 78 -10.97 -16.93 -12.00
N ALA A 79 -11.51 -16.42 -10.88
CA ALA A 79 -12.21 -15.15 -10.84
C ALA A 79 -11.25 -13.98 -11.10
N THR A 80 -11.69 -12.99 -11.86
CA THR A 80 -10.88 -11.84 -12.30
C THR A 80 -10.18 -11.14 -11.13
N LEU A 81 -10.86 -10.97 -10.01
CA LEU A 81 -10.35 -10.29 -8.81
C LEU A 81 -9.87 -11.25 -7.73
N SER A 82 -9.91 -12.54 -8.02
CA SER A 82 -9.40 -13.61 -7.14
C SER A 82 -9.97 -13.56 -5.72
N THR A 83 -11.22 -13.11 -5.53
CA THR A 83 -11.87 -13.04 -4.21
C THR A 83 -11.86 -14.40 -3.55
N ALA A 84 -11.35 -14.46 -2.33
CA ALA A 84 -11.03 -15.71 -1.63
C ALA A 84 -12.25 -16.26 -0.87
N PHE A 85 -13.29 -16.65 -1.61
CA PHE A 85 -14.45 -17.34 -1.05
C PHE A 85 -14.05 -18.66 -0.41
N THR A 86 -14.52 -18.90 0.81
CA THR A 86 -14.49 -20.22 1.43
C THR A 86 -15.81 -20.94 1.21
N VAL A 87 -15.90 -22.21 1.62
CA VAL A 87 -17.18 -22.92 1.63
C VAL A 87 -18.21 -22.17 2.44
N SER A 88 -19.43 -22.06 1.92
CA SER A 88 -20.53 -21.40 2.62
C SER A 88 -21.03 -22.25 3.79
N VAL A 89 -21.56 -21.61 4.82
CA VAL A 89 -21.95 -22.28 6.07
C VAL A 89 -23.26 -21.76 6.64
N ASP A 90 -23.88 -22.58 7.50
CA ASP A 90 -24.91 -22.19 8.46
C ASP A 90 -24.56 -22.76 9.83
N SER A 91 -24.92 -22.08 10.91
CA SER A 91 -24.88 -22.67 12.24
C SER A 91 -25.90 -23.82 12.34
N LEU A 92 -25.49 -24.92 12.94
CA LEU A 92 -26.40 -26.03 13.27
C LEU A 92 -27.13 -25.84 14.60
N ILE A 93 -26.72 -24.80 15.37
CA ILE A 93 -27.25 -24.50 16.67
C ILE A 93 -28.09 -23.23 16.62
N GLY A 94 -29.35 -23.31 17.01
CA GLY A 94 -30.24 -22.15 17.12
C GLY A 94 -30.86 -21.64 15.82
N THR A 95 -30.54 -22.27 14.67
CA THR A 95 -31.03 -21.89 13.35
C THR A 95 -32.13 -22.84 12.84
N THR A 96 -32.90 -22.38 11.83
CA THR A 96 -33.93 -23.17 11.14
C THR A 96 -33.45 -23.66 9.78
N THR A 97 -33.74 -22.89 8.72
CA THR A 97 -33.30 -23.20 7.34
C THR A 97 -32.04 -22.45 6.92
N GLY A 98 -31.52 -21.56 7.76
CA GLY A 98 -30.29 -20.81 7.53
C GLY A 98 -30.46 -19.46 6.81
N ILE A 99 -31.52 -19.26 6.04
CA ILE A 99 -31.67 -18.10 5.14
C ILE A 99 -32.29 -16.85 5.83
N SER A 100 -33.03 -17.02 6.93
CA SER A 100 -33.68 -15.88 7.60
C SER A 100 -32.65 -14.88 8.12
N ALA A 101 -33.02 -13.62 8.33
CA ALA A 101 -32.13 -12.62 8.91
C ALA A 101 -31.63 -13.04 10.30
N SER A 102 -32.48 -13.71 11.10
CA SER A 102 -32.09 -14.26 12.39
C SER A 102 -31.07 -15.38 12.23
N ASP A 103 -31.34 -16.39 11.39
CA ASP A 103 -30.45 -17.53 11.19
C ASP A 103 -29.07 -17.08 10.68
N ARG A 104 -29.05 -16.10 9.74
CA ARG A 104 -27.77 -15.54 9.23
C ARG A 104 -27.02 -14.76 10.31
N SER A 105 -27.70 -13.95 11.12
CA SER A 105 -27.09 -13.26 12.25
C SER A 105 -26.50 -14.26 13.26
N ASP A 106 -27.23 -15.33 13.60
CA ASP A 106 -26.75 -16.34 14.55
C ASP A 106 -25.59 -17.15 13.96
N THR A 107 -25.59 -17.44 12.65
CA THR A 107 -24.46 -18.06 11.97
C THR A 107 -23.21 -17.17 12.02
N ILE A 108 -23.35 -15.86 11.79
CA ILE A 108 -22.22 -14.91 11.86
C ILE A 108 -21.65 -14.86 13.29
N LYS A 109 -22.51 -14.80 14.31
CA LYS A 109 -22.07 -14.84 15.70
C LYS A 109 -21.35 -16.14 16.04
N ALA A 110 -21.83 -17.28 15.52
CA ALA A 110 -21.15 -18.56 15.67
C ALA A 110 -19.76 -18.55 15.02
N LEU A 111 -19.62 -17.99 13.80
CA LEU A 111 -18.33 -17.91 13.09
C LEU A 111 -17.26 -17.18 13.89
N ILE A 112 -17.60 -16.12 14.60
CA ILE A 112 -16.65 -15.29 15.35
C ILE A 112 -16.52 -15.68 16.84
N SER A 113 -17.24 -16.71 17.29
CA SER A 113 -17.14 -17.24 18.64
C SER A 113 -15.92 -18.15 18.77
N ASP A 114 -15.17 -17.98 19.86
CA ASP A 114 -14.02 -18.82 20.16
C ASP A 114 -14.44 -20.25 20.58
N ASP A 115 -15.68 -20.42 21.05
CA ASP A 115 -16.22 -21.70 21.50
C ASP A 115 -16.76 -22.57 20.37
N THR A 116 -17.00 -21.98 19.18
CA THR A 116 -17.53 -22.69 18.01
C THR A 116 -16.51 -23.69 17.46
N LYS A 117 -16.96 -24.92 17.24
CA LYS A 117 -16.19 -26.01 16.65
C LYS A 117 -16.60 -26.24 15.20
N PRO A 118 -15.76 -26.90 14.40
CA PRO A 118 -16.08 -27.23 12.99
C PRO A 118 -17.40 -28.01 12.83
N GLU A 119 -17.73 -28.89 13.77
CA GLU A 119 -18.97 -29.71 13.78
C GLU A 119 -20.24 -28.91 14.07
N ASP A 120 -20.14 -27.69 14.61
CA ASP A 120 -21.29 -26.82 14.88
C ASP A 120 -21.76 -26.07 13.64
N LEU A 121 -21.02 -26.22 12.52
CA LEU A 121 -21.29 -25.55 11.25
C LEU A 121 -21.68 -26.53 10.16
N GLY A 122 -22.89 -26.37 9.59
CA GLY A 122 -23.33 -27.06 8.39
C GLY A 122 -22.68 -26.49 7.13
N ARG A 123 -22.39 -27.35 6.15
CA ARG A 123 -21.76 -27.00 4.86
C ARG A 123 -22.48 -27.78 3.74
N PRO A 124 -22.96 -27.11 2.67
CA PRO A 124 -22.98 -25.68 2.44
C PRO A 124 -24.06 -24.97 3.28
N GLY A 125 -24.02 -23.65 3.31
CA GLY A 125 -25.01 -22.79 3.98
C GLY A 125 -25.25 -21.47 3.24
N HIS A 126 -25.80 -20.49 3.96
CA HIS A 126 -26.26 -19.20 3.40
C HIS A 126 -25.37 -18.00 3.80
N ILE A 127 -24.33 -18.24 4.57
CA ILE A 127 -23.28 -17.25 4.88
C ILE A 127 -22.00 -17.65 4.15
N PHE A 128 -21.33 -16.64 3.54
CA PHE A 128 -20.15 -16.79 2.70
C PHE A 128 -18.93 -16.14 3.38
N PRO A 129 -18.11 -16.90 4.14
CA PRO A 129 -16.90 -16.36 4.69
C PRO A 129 -15.88 -16.07 3.60
N LEU A 130 -15.15 -14.95 3.75
CA LEU A 130 -14.08 -14.53 2.86
C LEU A 130 -12.76 -14.51 3.63
N ARG A 131 -11.72 -15.09 3.02
CA ARG A 131 -10.38 -15.10 3.62
C ARG A 131 -9.69 -13.76 3.38
N TYR A 132 -9.38 -13.07 4.46
CA TYR A 132 -8.58 -11.85 4.48
C TYR A 132 -7.13 -12.13 4.04
N VAL A 133 -6.53 -11.20 3.32
CA VAL A 133 -5.10 -11.22 2.96
C VAL A 133 -4.30 -10.48 4.04
N ASP A 134 -3.33 -11.16 4.64
CA ASP A 134 -2.46 -10.57 5.66
C ASP A 134 -1.78 -9.29 5.16
N GLY A 135 -1.86 -8.22 5.96
CA GLY A 135 -1.47 -6.86 5.57
C GLY A 135 -2.63 -5.98 5.11
N GLY A 136 -3.81 -6.55 4.87
CA GLY A 136 -5.06 -5.83 4.59
C GLY A 136 -5.01 -4.98 3.34
N VAL A 137 -5.63 -3.79 3.39
CA VAL A 137 -5.68 -2.86 2.25
C VAL A 137 -4.30 -2.43 1.74
N LEU A 138 -3.26 -2.61 2.54
CA LEU A 138 -1.87 -2.32 2.11
C LEU A 138 -1.31 -3.41 1.18
N LYS A 139 -1.98 -4.56 1.08
CA LYS A 139 -1.64 -5.70 0.20
C LYS A 139 -2.66 -5.90 -0.91
N ARG A 140 -3.94 -5.89 -0.59
CA ARG A 140 -5.06 -6.05 -1.53
C ARG A 140 -6.09 -4.96 -1.25
N THR A 141 -6.29 -4.07 -2.21
CA THR A 141 -7.10 -2.86 -2.09
C THR A 141 -8.61 -3.12 -2.25
N GLY A 142 -9.13 -4.16 -1.57
CA GLY A 142 -10.53 -4.59 -1.67
C GLY A 142 -11.34 -4.31 -0.41
N GLN A 143 -12.67 -4.31 -0.57
CA GLN A 143 -13.63 -4.11 0.52
C GLN A 143 -13.50 -5.20 1.60
N THR A 144 -13.15 -6.44 1.22
CA THR A 144 -12.83 -7.55 2.15
C THR A 144 -11.75 -7.14 3.16
N GLU A 145 -10.65 -6.60 2.67
CA GLU A 145 -9.53 -6.17 3.51
C GLU A 145 -9.89 -4.91 4.29
N ALA A 146 -10.53 -3.94 3.64
CA ALA A 146 -10.92 -2.68 4.27
C ALA A 146 -11.85 -2.88 5.46
N SER A 147 -12.81 -3.79 5.34
CA SER A 147 -13.78 -4.06 6.41
C SER A 147 -13.11 -4.59 7.68
N ILE A 148 -12.14 -5.49 7.57
CA ILE A 148 -11.38 -6.01 8.72
C ILE A 148 -10.44 -4.95 9.29
N ASP A 149 -9.77 -4.20 8.42
CA ASP A 149 -8.86 -3.14 8.86
C ASP A 149 -9.59 -2.06 9.67
N ILE A 150 -10.79 -1.65 9.25
CA ILE A 150 -11.60 -0.69 10.01
C ILE A 150 -12.04 -1.29 11.35
N CYS A 151 -12.45 -2.58 11.41
CA CYS A 151 -12.78 -3.25 12.67
C CYS A 151 -11.58 -3.30 13.62
N ARG A 152 -10.38 -3.63 13.11
CA ARG A 152 -9.13 -3.60 13.88
C ARG A 152 -8.82 -2.22 14.44
N LEU A 153 -8.94 -1.17 13.61
CA LEU A 153 -8.73 0.23 14.02
C LEU A 153 -9.77 0.68 15.06
N ALA A 154 -10.98 0.15 14.98
CA ALA A 154 -12.04 0.39 15.98
C ALA A 154 -11.81 -0.37 17.32
N GLY A 155 -10.82 -1.25 17.40
CA GLY A 155 -10.51 -2.08 18.56
C GLY A 155 -11.52 -3.23 18.78
N LEU A 156 -12.16 -3.68 17.71
CA LEU A 156 -13.15 -4.75 17.68
C LEU A 156 -12.53 -6.06 17.16
N LYS A 157 -13.28 -7.18 17.24
CA LYS A 157 -12.86 -8.44 16.63
C LYS A 157 -12.60 -8.26 15.13
N GLU A 158 -11.53 -8.87 14.65
CA GLU A 158 -11.10 -8.80 13.25
C GLU A 158 -11.96 -9.70 12.35
N ALA A 159 -13.24 -9.34 12.28
CA ALA A 159 -14.26 -9.94 11.42
C ALA A 159 -15.33 -8.91 11.10
N ALA A 160 -15.80 -8.89 9.88
CA ALA A 160 -16.80 -7.95 9.41
C ALA A 160 -17.94 -8.66 8.68
N VAL A 161 -19.03 -7.93 8.47
CA VAL A 161 -20.10 -8.31 7.54
C VAL A 161 -20.14 -7.26 6.44
N ILE A 162 -20.12 -7.69 5.19
CA ILE A 162 -20.20 -6.83 4.03
C ILE A 162 -21.32 -7.27 3.11
N CYS A 163 -21.88 -6.31 2.38
CA CYS A 163 -22.92 -6.56 1.38
C CYS A 163 -22.86 -5.45 0.33
N GLU A 164 -22.71 -5.82 -0.92
CA GLU A 164 -22.67 -4.88 -2.04
C GLU A 164 -24.01 -4.14 -2.18
N ILE A 165 -23.97 -2.90 -2.67
CA ILE A 165 -25.17 -2.07 -2.92
C ILE A 165 -25.52 -2.09 -4.41
N MET A 166 -26.71 -2.59 -4.71
CA MET A 166 -27.29 -2.56 -6.05
C MET A 166 -28.20 -1.35 -6.24
N ALA A 167 -28.15 -0.75 -7.41
CA ALA A 167 -29.11 0.24 -7.86
C ALA A 167 -30.50 -0.38 -8.15
N ASP A 168 -31.54 0.45 -8.32
CA ASP A 168 -32.92 -0.02 -8.54
C ASP A 168 -33.13 -0.78 -9.85
N ASP A 169 -32.25 -0.56 -10.83
CA ASP A 169 -32.24 -1.26 -12.11
C ASP A 169 -31.58 -2.64 -12.08
N GLY A 170 -31.03 -3.03 -10.92
CA GLY A 170 -30.28 -4.28 -10.69
C GLY A 170 -28.82 -4.24 -11.08
N ASN A 171 -28.29 -3.12 -11.56
CA ASN A 171 -26.86 -2.91 -11.74
C ASN A 171 -26.21 -2.54 -10.40
N MET A 172 -24.86 -2.59 -10.34
CA MET A 172 -24.16 -2.14 -9.15
C MET A 172 -24.27 -0.62 -9.01
N ALA A 173 -24.57 -0.15 -7.80
CA ALA A 173 -24.61 1.27 -7.51
C ALA A 173 -23.21 1.89 -7.66
N ARG A 174 -23.17 3.07 -8.30
CA ARG A 174 -21.96 3.87 -8.48
C ARG A 174 -22.05 5.12 -7.61
N MET A 175 -20.97 5.91 -7.55
CA MET A 175 -20.86 7.03 -6.62
C MET A 175 -22.12 7.92 -6.52
N PRO A 176 -22.77 8.34 -7.61
CA PRO A 176 -23.98 9.17 -7.50
C PRO A 176 -25.13 8.47 -6.74
N GLN A 177 -25.37 7.16 -7.00
CA GLN A 177 -26.39 6.38 -6.31
C GLN A 177 -25.98 6.07 -4.85
N LEU A 178 -24.69 5.83 -4.61
CA LEU A 178 -24.15 5.62 -3.26
C LEU A 178 -24.30 6.87 -2.39
N GLU A 179 -24.11 8.07 -2.92
CA GLU A 179 -24.35 9.33 -2.21
C GLU A 179 -25.84 9.53 -1.87
N GLU A 180 -26.73 9.19 -2.78
CA GLU A 180 -28.18 9.23 -2.53
C GLU A 180 -28.58 8.23 -1.44
N PHE A 181 -28.10 6.99 -1.53
CA PHE A 181 -28.29 5.93 -0.54
C PHE A 181 -27.78 6.36 0.84
N ALA A 182 -26.55 6.88 0.90
CA ALA A 182 -25.92 7.35 2.12
C ALA A 182 -26.73 8.47 2.80
N THR A 183 -27.24 9.40 2.00
CA THR A 183 -28.10 10.50 2.49
C THR A 183 -29.43 9.99 3.01
N GLN A 184 -30.07 9.05 2.29
CA GLN A 184 -31.37 8.48 2.64
C GLN A 184 -31.32 7.67 3.93
N HIS A 185 -30.22 6.95 4.16
CA HIS A 185 -30.10 5.99 5.28
C HIS A 185 -29.18 6.49 6.41
N ASP A 186 -28.66 7.71 6.32
CA ASP A 186 -27.71 8.30 7.30
C ASP A 186 -26.49 7.40 7.51
N VAL A 187 -25.87 6.93 6.43
CA VAL A 187 -24.69 6.07 6.42
C VAL A 187 -23.51 6.84 5.81
N LYS A 188 -22.35 6.80 6.42
CA LYS A 188 -21.13 7.46 5.92
C LYS A 188 -20.46 6.65 4.79
N ILE A 189 -19.80 7.35 3.88
CA ILE A 189 -19.01 6.74 2.80
C ILE A 189 -17.53 7.05 3.05
N VAL A 190 -16.69 6.02 2.99
CA VAL A 190 -15.22 6.12 3.04
C VAL A 190 -14.61 5.31 1.90
N SER A 191 -13.42 5.73 1.45
CA SER A 191 -12.69 5.04 0.39
C SER A 191 -11.60 4.13 0.93
N VAL A 192 -11.30 3.07 0.19
CA VAL A 192 -10.13 2.21 0.44
C VAL A 192 -8.84 3.03 0.31
N GLU A 193 -8.79 4.01 -0.60
CA GLU A 193 -7.65 4.91 -0.78
C GLU A 193 -7.35 5.71 0.49
N ASP A 194 -8.37 6.35 1.07
CA ASP A 194 -8.22 7.13 2.32
C ASP A 194 -7.82 6.22 3.49
N LEU A 195 -8.33 4.98 3.56
CA LEU A 195 -7.96 4.01 4.58
C LEU A 195 -6.49 3.59 4.43
N ILE A 196 -5.99 3.38 3.22
CA ILE A 196 -4.58 3.12 2.94
C ILE A 196 -3.71 4.29 3.43
N ALA A 197 -4.10 5.53 3.09
CA ALA A 197 -3.39 6.73 3.54
C ALA A 197 -3.36 6.83 5.07
N TYR A 198 -4.53 6.60 5.69
CA TYR A 198 -4.68 6.62 7.15
C TYR A 198 -3.77 5.57 7.83
N ARG A 199 -3.79 4.31 7.39
CA ARG A 199 -2.97 3.23 7.96
C ARG A 199 -1.48 3.52 7.82
N ARG A 200 -1.04 4.04 6.64
CA ARG A 200 0.37 4.42 6.42
C ARG A 200 0.86 5.50 7.37
N MET A 201 -0.03 6.43 7.77
CA MET A 201 0.31 7.51 8.69
C MET A 201 0.29 7.10 10.16
N HIS A 202 -0.59 6.17 10.55
CA HIS A 202 -0.87 5.88 11.95
C HIS A 202 -0.32 4.53 12.44
N GLU A 203 -0.01 3.60 11.54
CA GLU A 203 0.53 2.28 11.90
C GLU A 203 2.05 2.23 11.74
N ARG A 204 2.70 1.50 12.65
CA ARG A 204 4.11 1.16 12.49
C ARG A 204 4.24 -0.02 11.53
N LEU A 205 4.68 0.26 10.30
CA LEU A 205 4.76 -0.72 9.21
C LEU A 205 6.14 -1.32 9.04
N ILE A 206 7.09 -0.98 9.92
CA ILE A 206 8.48 -1.42 9.86
C ILE A 206 8.94 -2.07 11.16
N GLU A 207 9.87 -3.00 11.02
CA GLU A 207 10.59 -3.62 12.13
C GLU A 207 12.10 -3.56 11.87
N ARG A 208 12.87 -3.09 12.86
CA ARG A 208 14.33 -3.17 12.83
C ARG A 208 14.76 -4.60 13.12
N VAL A 209 15.44 -5.25 12.18
CA VAL A 209 15.79 -6.67 12.25
C VAL A 209 17.20 -6.89 12.74
N ALA A 210 18.19 -6.17 12.18
CA ALA A 210 19.59 -6.34 12.50
C ALA A 210 20.37 -5.05 12.30
N GLU A 211 21.53 -4.99 12.98
CA GLU A 211 22.47 -3.88 12.87
C GLU A 211 23.90 -4.41 12.88
N ALA A 212 24.74 -3.87 12.00
CA ALA A 212 26.13 -4.25 11.90
C ALA A 212 27.02 -3.10 11.42
N ARG A 213 28.29 -3.15 11.78
CA ARG A 213 29.34 -2.29 11.22
C ARG A 213 29.70 -2.77 9.82
N VAL A 214 29.69 -1.87 8.84
CA VAL A 214 30.05 -2.15 7.45
C VAL A 214 31.09 -1.14 6.97
N PRO A 215 32.39 -1.51 6.90
CA PRO A 215 33.40 -0.71 6.24
C PRO A 215 33.23 -0.77 4.72
N THR A 216 33.27 0.38 4.06
CA THR A 216 33.15 0.53 2.60
C THR A 216 34.33 1.35 2.06
N GLU A 217 34.46 1.42 0.74
CA GLU A 217 35.44 2.30 0.08
C GLU A 217 35.20 3.79 0.39
N TYR A 218 33.96 4.15 0.74
CA TYR A 218 33.55 5.53 1.02
C TYR A 218 33.63 5.90 2.50
N GLY A 219 33.94 4.95 3.37
CA GLY A 219 34.04 5.13 4.80
C GLY A 219 33.41 4.00 5.60
N GLU A 220 33.34 4.17 6.91
CA GLU A 220 32.74 3.22 7.82
C GLU A 220 31.34 3.64 8.21
N PHE A 221 30.38 2.77 7.97
CA PHE A 221 28.96 2.98 8.25
C PHE A 221 28.41 1.90 9.18
N ARG A 222 27.34 2.22 9.86
CA ARG A 222 26.48 1.30 10.59
C ARG A 222 25.31 0.95 9.67
N ALA A 223 25.24 -0.29 9.21
CA ALA A 223 24.12 -0.78 8.41
C ALA A 223 23.01 -1.27 9.33
N VAL A 224 21.77 -0.82 9.12
CA VAL A 224 20.59 -1.22 9.86
C VAL A 224 19.58 -1.78 8.86
N SER A 225 19.16 -3.04 9.04
CA SER A 225 18.17 -3.68 8.18
C SER A 225 16.78 -3.59 8.77
N TYR A 226 15.80 -3.46 7.89
CA TYR A 226 14.39 -3.34 8.21
C TYR A 226 13.56 -4.29 7.37
N SER A 227 12.63 -5.01 8.01
CA SER A 227 11.49 -5.65 7.35
C SER A 227 10.28 -4.73 7.30
N SER A 228 9.35 -5.02 6.41
CA SER A 228 8.10 -4.29 6.28
C SER A 228 6.93 -5.27 6.34
N VAL A 229 5.83 -4.88 6.98
CA VAL A 229 4.59 -5.68 7.00
C VAL A 229 3.81 -5.58 5.69
N VAL A 230 4.15 -4.60 4.83
CA VAL A 230 3.44 -4.33 3.57
C VAL A 230 4.12 -4.91 2.34
N ASP A 231 5.40 -5.25 2.42
CA ASP A 231 6.12 -5.89 1.33
C ASP A 231 7.10 -6.94 1.87
N VAL A 232 7.59 -7.81 0.98
CA VAL A 232 8.59 -8.84 1.31
C VAL A 232 10.02 -8.32 1.17
N GLN A 233 10.19 -7.04 0.90
CA GLN A 233 11.48 -6.44 0.66
C GLN A 233 12.18 -6.09 1.97
N GLU A 234 13.48 -6.33 2.02
CA GLU A 234 14.34 -5.99 3.15
C GLU A 234 15.07 -4.68 2.83
N HIS A 235 14.72 -3.61 3.53
CA HIS A 235 15.36 -2.30 3.33
C HIS A 235 16.59 -2.16 4.22
N VAL A 236 17.58 -1.37 3.77
CA VAL A 236 18.81 -1.16 4.51
C VAL A 236 19.14 0.33 4.60
N ALA A 237 19.46 0.79 5.80
CA ALA A 237 19.98 2.13 6.03
C ALA A 237 21.46 2.07 6.38
N PHE A 238 22.30 2.84 5.69
CA PHE A 238 23.70 3.08 6.03
C PHE A 238 23.78 4.39 6.80
N VAL A 239 24.11 4.30 8.08
CA VAL A 239 24.11 5.41 9.02
C VAL A 239 25.55 5.79 9.37
N LYS A 240 25.86 7.07 9.29
CA LYS A 240 27.14 7.65 9.72
C LYS A 240 26.92 8.54 10.93
N GLY A 241 27.78 8.40 11.93
CA GLY A 241 27.74 9.22 13.15
C GLY A 241 26.45 9.06 13.95
N ASP A 242 26.26 9.96 14.91
CA ASP A 242 25.04 10.01 15.72
C ASP A 242 24.01 10.91 15.05
N ILE A 243 22.80 10.39 14.91
CA ILE A 243 21.67 11.17 14.40
C ILE A 243 21.07 11.95 15.57
N ASN A 244 21.25 13.26 15.54
CA ASN A 244 20.77 14.17 16.58
C ASN A 244 19.43 14.80 16.15
N HIS A 245 18.40 14.67 16.98
CA HIS A 245 17.08 15.26 16.70
C HIS A 245 17.07 16.77 16.50
N ASN A 246 18.08 17.48 17.05
CA ASN A 246 18.14 18.95 16.98
C ASN A 246 18.91 19.48 15.75
N GLU A 247 19.69 18.63 15.09
CA GLU A 247 20.50 19.00 13.93
C GLU A 247 20.01 18.30 12.67
N PRO A 248 19.93 19.01 11.53
CA PRO A 248 19.49 18.40 10.27
C PRO A 248 20.49 17.34 9.79
N ALA A 249 20.07 16.08 9.73
CA ALA A 249 20.88 15.00 9.18
C ALA A 249 20.99 15.11 7.65
N LEU A 250 22.14 14.74 7.08
CA LEU A 250 22.28 14.61 5.63
C LEU A 250 21.67 13.29 5.17
N VAL A 251 20.62 13.33 4.37
CA VAL A 251 19.84 12.13 4.02
C VAL A 251 19.76 11.93 2.50
N ARG A 252 20.01 10.70 2.08
CA ARG A 252 19.67 10.20 0.75
C ARG A 252 18.70 9.04 0.85
N VAL A 253 17.52 9.18 0.25
CA VAL A 253 16.62 8.05 -0.01
C VAL A 253 16.88 7.56 -1.43
N HIS A 254 17.44 6.37 -1.57
CA HIS A 254 17.79 5.75 -2.83
C HIS A 254 16.89 4.54 -3.09
N SER A 255 16.27 4.48 -4.26
CA SER A 255 15.54 3.28 -4.71
C SER A 255 16.49 2.40 -5.50
N GLU A 256 16.52 1.12 -5.15
CA GLU A 256 17.36 0.09 -5.78
C GLU A 256 17.35 0.17 -7.31
N CYS A 257 18.51 0.04 -7.87
CA CYS A 257 18.73 -0.08 -9.30
C CYS A 257 19.85 -1.09 -9.55
N LEU A 258 19.54 -2.37 -9.55
CA LEU A 258 20.52 -3.45 -9.66
C LEU A 258 21.51 -3.22 -10.81
N THR A 259 20.99 -2.82 -11.98
CA THR A 259 21.83 -2.58 -13.16
C THR A 259 22.79 -1.39 -12.99
N GLY A 260 22.35 -0.31 -12.35
CA GLY A 260 23.19 0.88 -12.12
C GLY A 260 24.09 0.73 -10.90
N ASP A 261 23.53 0.27 -9.78
CA ASP A 261 24.22 0.26 -8.49
C ASP A 261 25.30 -0.84 -8.40
N VAL A 262 25.04 -2.02 -9.01
CA VAL A 262 25.93 -3.20 -8.94
C VAL A 262 26.71 -3.38 -10.23
N PHE A 263 26.05 -3.25 -11.40
CA PHE A 263 26.65 -3.56 -12.68
C PHE A 263 27.15 -2.32 -13.43
N ALA A 264 27.10 -1.13 -12.80
CA ALA A 264 27.56 0.14 -13.37
C ALA A 264 26.99 0.42 -14.79
N SER A 265 25.70 0.11 -14.99
CA SER A 265 25.01 0.35 -16.25
C SER A 265 25.08 1.84 -16.62
N LYS A 266 25.45 2.14 -17.85
CA LYS A 266 25.49 3.51 -18.38
C LYS A 266 24.12 4.06 -18.77
N ARG A 267 23.05 3.25 -18.75
CA ARG A 267 21.68 3.69 -19.07
C ARG A 267 21.06 4.63 -18.02
N CYS A 268 21.64 4.73 -16.84
CA CYS A 268 21.16 5.58 -15.75
C CYS A 268 22.31 6.17 -14.95
N ASP A 269 21.97 7.07 -14.04
CA ASP A 269 22.89 7.74 -13.11
C ASP A 269 22.86 7.16 -11.69
N CYS A 270 22.17 6.03 -11.45
CA CYS A 270 21.87 5.50 -10.12
C CYS A 270 23.13 5.15 -9.33
N GLY A 271 24.07 4.39 -9.91
CA GLY A 271 25.31 4.01 -9.23
C GLY A 271 26.13 5.22 -8.79
N TYR A 272 26.30 6.23 -9.66
CA TYR A 272 26.97 7.49 -9.28
C TYR A 272 26.25 8.20 -8.12
N GLN A 273 24.93 8.19 -8.11
CA GLN A 273 24.15 8.81 -7.02
C GLN A 273 24.37 8.13 -5.69
N VAL A 274 24.56 6.81 -5.64
CA VAL A 274 24.91 6.07 -4.40
C VAL A 274 26.28 6.48 -3.93
N GLN A 275 27.28 6.47 -4.83
CA GLN A 275 28.67 6.84 -4.52
C GLN A 275 28.75 8.26 -3.95
N LEU A 276 28.24 9.23 -4.70
CA LEU A 276 28.25 10.65 -4.31
C LEU A 276 27.51 10.88 -2.97
N ALA A 277 26.45 10.14 -2.71
CA ALA A 277 25.72 10.25 -1.45
C ALA A 277 26.54 9.70 -0.28
N LEU A 278 27.20 8.54 -0.42
CA LEU A 278 28.06 7.97 0.62
C LEU A 278 29.26 8.88 0.92
N GLU A 279 29.91 9.40 -0.11
CA GLU A 279 31.02 10.36 0.02
C GLU A 279 30.58 11.65 0.73
N ALA A 280 29.42 12.20 0.34
CA ALA A 280 28.88 13.40 0.96
C ALA A 280 28.55 13.19 2.43
N ILE A 281 27.95 12.05 2.79
CA ILE A 281 27.60 11.68 4.16
C ILE A 281 28.87 11.46 5.00
N GLU A 282 29.87 10.76 4.46
CA GLU A 282 31.16 10.56 5.12
C GLU A 282 31.84 11.91 5.42
N LYS A 283 31.90 12.80 4.43
CA LYS A 283 32.46 14.14 4.56
C LYS A 283 31.70 15.01 5.57
N HIS A 284 30.37 14.87 5.61
CA HIS A 284 29.53 15.61 6.56
C HIS A 284 29.69 15.11 7.99
N GLY A 285 30.06 13.84 8.18
CA GLY A 285 30.29 13.20 9.47
C GLY A 285 29.06 12.62 10.15
N SER A 286 27.84 12.99 9.71
CA SER A 286 26.59 12.41 10.19
C SER A 286 25.54 12.39 9.07
N GLY A 287 24.79 11.30 8.96
CA GLY A 287 23.73 11.20 7.97
C GLY A 287 23.30 9.76 7.68
N VAL A 288 22.37 9.62 6.73
CA VAL A 288 21.73 8.36 6.36
C VAL A 288 21.62 8.22 4.85
N LEU A 289 22.20 7.15 4.29
CA LEU A 289 21.78 6.62 3.00
C LEU A 289 20.75 5.52 3.26
N LEU A 290 19.49 5.79 2.98
CA LEU A 290 18.41 4.79 3.02
C LEU A 290 18.27 4.12 1.65
N TYR A 291 18.64 2.84 1.57
CA TYR A 291 18.55 2.02 0.38
C TYR A 291 17.24 1.23 0.40
N MET A 292 16.28 1.70 -0.41
CA MET A 292 14.97 1.11 -0.54
C MET A 292 14.99 0.05 -1.63
N ARG A 293 14.70 -1.19 -1.30
CA ARG A 293 14.64 -2.27 -2.27
C ARG A 293 13.33 -2.22 -3.06
N GLN A 294 13.27 -1.26 -3.99
CA GLN A 294 12.14 -0.97 -4.88
C GLN A 294 12.64 -0.89 -6.32
N GLU A 295 13.14 -2.02 -6.84
CA GLU A 295 13.72 -2.11 -8.17
C GLU A 295 12.76 -1.62 -9.26
N GLY A 296 13.30 -0.87 -10.23
CA GLY A 296 12.51 -0.34 -11.32
C GLY A 296 11.38 0.59 -10.87
N ARG A 297 11.54 1.30 -9.74
CA ARG A 297 10.51 2.12 -9.07
C ARG A 297 9.34 1.29 -8.52
N GLY A 298 9.59 0.02 -8.16
CA GLY A 298 8.58 -0.88 -7.61
C GLY A 298 8.03 -1.91 -8.60
N ILE A 299 8.35 -1.83 -9.90
CA ILE A 299 7.86 -2.79 -10.91
C ILE A 299 8.71 -4.09 -10.97
N GLY A 300 9.85 -4.11 -10.28
CA GLY A 300 10.76 -5.24 -10.23
C GLY A 300 11.69 -5.34 -11.44
N ILE A 301 12.75 -6.18 -11.30
CA ILE A 301 13.80 -6.30 -12.32
C ILE A 301 13.29 -6.86 -13.66
N HIS A 302 12.34 -7.80 -13.64
CA HIS A 302 11.82 -8.38 -14.87
C HIS A 302 11.09 -7.35 -15.73
N ASN A 303 10.22 -6.55 -15.14
CA ASN A 303 9.47 -5.53 -15.88
C ASN A 303 10.37 -4.33 -16.26
N LYS A 304 11.38 -4.03 -15.44
CA LYS A 304 12.40 -3.05 -15.81
C LYS A 304 13.16 -3.45 -17.07
N LEU A 305 13.53 -4.73 -17.23
CA LEU A 305 14.17 -5.20 -18.45
C LEU A 305 13.23 -5.17 -19.65
N LYS A 306 11.93 -5.46 -19.48
CA LYS A 306 10.93 -5.25 -20.54
C LYS A 306 10.81 -3.77 -20.91
N ALA A 307 10.81 -2.87 -19.91
CA ALA A 307 10.80 -1.43 -20.18
C ALA A 307 12.06 -0.98 -20.94
N TYR A 308 13.23 -1.55 -20.67
CA TYR A 308 14.44 -1.29 -21.44
C TYR A 308 14.30 -1.72 -22.90
N ALA A 309 13.69 -2.87 -23.19
CA ALA A 309 13.43 -3.31 -24.55
C ALA A 309 12.51 -2.32 -25.31
N LEU A 310 11.44 -1.84 -24.64
CA LEU A 310 10.57 -0.81 -25.23
C LEU A 310 11.32 0.53 -25.44
N GLN A 311 12.24 0.89 -24.56
CA GLN A 311 13.07 2.08 -24.74
C GLN A 311 14.03 1.95 -25.93
N ASP A 312 14.54 0.74 -26.22
CA ASP A 312 15.35 0.47 -27.41
C ASP A 312 14.52 0.59 -28.70
N GLU A 313 13.19 0.41 -28.62
CA GLU A 313 12.24 0.68 -29.72
C GLU A 313 11.86 2.16 -29.85
N GLY A 314 12.33 3.04 -28.94
CA GLY A 314 12.16 4.48 -29.02
C GLY A 314 11.25 5.12 -27.97
N TYR A 315 10.51 4.33 -27.19
CA TYR A 315 9.65 4.84 -26.11
C TYR A 315 10.47 5.49 -25.00
N ASP A 316 9.89 6.45 -24.29
CA ASP A 316 10.51 6.97 -23.08
C ASP A 316 10.17 6.11 -21.82
N THR A 317 10.80 6.44 -20.68
CA THR A 317 10.63 5.67 -19.45
C THR A 317 9.18 5.67 -18.93
N VAL A 318 8.44 6.76 -19.12
CA VAL A 318 7.04 6.91 -18.67
C VAL A 318 6.13 6.10 -19.59
N GLU A 319 6.30 6.24 -20.90
CA GLU A 319 5.54 5.50 -21.92
C GLU A 319 5.73 4.00 -21.77
N ALA A 320 6.97 3.54 -21.58
CA ALA A 320 7.28 2.13 -21.38
C ALA A 320 6.59 1.56 -20.13
N ASN A 321 6.53 2.30 -19.02
CA ASN A 321 5.81 1.86 -17.82
C ASN A 321 4.29 1.75 -18.05
N VAL A 322 3.69 2.75 -18.69
CA VAL A 322 2.25 2.77 -19.00
C VAL A 322 1.89 1.61 -19.93
N MET A 323 2.71 1.35 -20.97
CA MET A 323 2.49 0.20 -21.86
C MET A 323 2.55 -1.15 -21.16
N LEU A 324 3.32 -1.25 -20.08
CA LEU A 324 3.39 -2.44 -19.22
C LEU A 324 2.29 -2.50 -18.15
N GLY A 325 1.36 -1.53 -18.12
CA GLY A 325 0.25 -1.48 -17.17
C GLY A 325 0.61 -0.91 -15.80
N PHE A 326 1.70 -0.16 -15.68
CA PHE A 326 2.14 0.46 -14.42
C PHE A 326 1.90 1.96 -14.40
N ALA A 327 1.65 2.50 -13.19
CA ALA A 327 1.66 3.94 -12.99
C ALA A 327 3.05 4.55 -13.34
N PRO A 328 3.11 5.83 -13.72
CA PRO A 328 4.38 6.51 -14.04
C PRO A 328 5.42 6.47 -12.93
N ASP A 329 5.00 6.56 -11.66
CA ASP A 329 5.85 6.43 -10.48
C ASP A 329 5.09 5.76 -9.31
N PRO A 330 5.10 4.41 -9.22
CA PRO A 330 4.40 3.69 -8.16
C PRO A 330 5.17 3.61 -6.83
N ARG A 331 6.27 4.39 -6.65
CA ARG A 331 7.08 4.32 -5.42
C ARG A 331 6.30 4.78 -4.20
N GLN A 332 6.51 4.04 -3.12
CA GLN A 332 5.94 4.33 -1.82
C GLN A 332 7.01 4.94 -0.90
N TYR A 333 6.77 6.18 -0.44
CA TYR A 333 7.72 6.89 0.42
C TYR A 333 7.45 6.68 1.92
N GLY A 334 6.27 6.17 2.31
CA GLY A 334 5.86 6.02 3.69
C GLY A 334 6.76 5.08 4.51
N ILE A 335 7.15 3.94 3.95
CA ILE A 335 8.09 3.01 4.59
C ILE A 335 9.44 3.70 4.82
N GLY A 336 9.95 4.40 3.81
CA GLY A 336 11.19 5.16 3.93
C GLY A 336 11.14 6.25 5.01
N ALA A 337 10.00 6.95 5.11
CA ALA A 337 9.80 7.96 6.14
C ALA A 337 9.78 7.35 7.55
N GLN A 338 9.10 6.22 7.74
CA GLN A 338 9.10 5.52 9.03
C GLN A 338 10.48 5.01 9.42
N ILE A 339 11.28 4.49 8.47
CA ILE A 339 12.67 4.08 8.73
C ILE A 339 13.52 5.27 9.17
N LEU A 340 13.40 6.42 8.50
CA LEU A 340 14.14 7.63 8.89
C LEU A 340 13.73 8.11 10.29
N ALA A 341 12.44 8.11 10.60
CA ALA A 341 11.93 8.47 11.93
C ALA A 341 12.43 7.49 13.01
N ASP A 342 12.45 6.17 12.75
CA ASP A 342 12.97 5.14 13.66
C ASP A 342 14.47 5.31 13.92
N LEU A 343 15.24 5.81 12.93
CA LEU A 343 16.65 6.15 13.06
C LEU A 343 16.90 7.47 13.83
N GLY A 344 15.83 8.20 14.19
CA GLY A 344 15.90 9.45 14.95
C GLY A 344 16.00 10.70 14.08
N VAL A 345 15.83 10.61 12.77
CA VAL A 345 15.77 11.77 11.87
C VAL A 345 14.45 12.50 12.11
N GLN A 346 14.51 13.79 12.45
CA GLN A 346 13.35 14.70 12.49
C GLN A 346 13.52 15.81 11.47
N LYS A 347 14.74 16.35 11.34
CA LYS A 347 15.09 17.38 10.36
C LYS A 347 16.17 16.84 9.44
N MET A 348 16.08 17.17 8.16
CA MET A 348 17.05 16.67 7.19
C MET A 348 17.42 17.69 6.12
N LYS A 349 18.66 17.57 5.65
CA LYS A 349 19.11 18.08 4.35
C LYS A 349 19.01 16.94 3.35
N LEU A 350 18.10 17.05 2.39
CA LEU A 350 17.79 15.93 1.49
C LEU A 350 18.59 16.01 0.20
N LEU A 351 19.44 15.01 -0.03
CA LEU A 351 20.18 14.81 -1.28
C LEU A 351 19.22 14.32 -2.38
N THR A 352 18.69 15.24 -3.17
CA THR A 352 17.74 14.89 -4.25
C THR A 352 17.63 15.95 -5.33
N ASN A 353 17.37 15.50 -6.57
CA ASN A 353 16.96 16.36 -7.68
C ASN A 353 15.45 16.30 -7.94
N ASN A 354 14.73 15.41 -7.24
CA ASN A 354 13.28 15.24 -7.40
C ASN A 354 12.52 15.99 -6.30
N PRO A 355 11.78 17.07 -6.62
CA PRO A 355 11.02 17.84 -5.63
C PRO A 355 9.87 17.06 -5.00
N THR A 356 9.26 16.08 -5.69
CA THR A 356 8.14 15.28 -5.15
C THR A 356 8.55 14.40 -3.97
N LYS A 357 9.84 14.03 -3.86
CA LYS A 357 10.34 13.28 -2.70
C LYS A 357 10.20 14.05 -1.38
N ARG A 358 10.24 15.37 -1.41
CA ARG A 358 10.06 16.23 -0.24
C ARG A 358 8.66 16.06 0.36
N VAL A 359 7.63 16.19 -0.48
CA VAL A 359 6.22 16.10 -0.06
C VAL A 359 5.91 14.75 0.58
N GLY A 360 6.44 13.67 -0.02
CA GLY A 360 6.23 12.31 0.49
C GLY A 360 6.85 12.04 1.87
N LEU A 361 7.84 12.82 2.31
CA LEU A 361 8.48 12.69 3.63
C LEU A 361 7.85 13.61 4.67
N GLU A 362 7.50 14.85 4.29
CA GLU A 362 6.88 15.83 5.19
C GLU A 362 5.53 15.36 5.74
N GLY A 363 4.76 14.59 4.95
CA GLY A 363 3.50 13.97 5.38
C GLY A 363 3.64 13.02 6.59
N PHE A 364 4.87 12.55 6.91
CA PHE A 364 5.18 11.69 8.06
C PHE A 364 5.88 12.42 9.21
N GLY A 365 5.77 13.74 9.28
CA GLY A 365 6.35 14.54 10.36
C GLY A 365 7.87 14.76 10.25
N LEU A 366 8.46 14.49 9.09
CA LEU A 366 9.86 14.74 8.81
C LEU A 366 10.02 16.12 8.15
N GLU A 367 10.87 16.98 8.71
CA GLU A 367 11.12 18.32 8.19
C GLU A 367 12.30 18.32 7.20
N VAL A 368 12.05 18.66 5.94
CA VAL A 368 13.12 18.88 4.95
C VAL A 368 13.53 20.34 4.97
N VAL A 369 14.59 20.66 5.70
CA VAL A 369 15.08 22.04 5.87
C VAL A 369 15.85 22.55 4.64
N GLU A 370 16.47 21.66 3.88
CA GLU A 370 17.27 22.01 2.72
C GLU A 370 17.26 20.86 1.68
N ARG A 371 17.16 21.23 0.41
CA ARG A 371 17.40 20.30 -0.69
C ARG A 371 18.81 20.51 -1.23
N ILE A 372 19.62 19.46 -1.22
CA ILE A 372 20.96 19.48 -1.80
C ILE A 372 20.93 18.71 -3.12
N PRO A 373 21.33 19.32 -4.24
CA PRO A 373 21.40 18.63 -5.51
C PRO A 373 22.47 17.54 -5.50
N ILE A 374 22.23 16.46 -6.22
CA ILE A 374 23.18 15.38 -6.44
C ILE A 374 23.37 15.20 -7.95
N ILE A 375 24.49 15.73 -8.45
CA ILE A 375 24.75 15.82 -9.89
C ILE A 375 25.71 14.70 -10.26
N ALA A 376 25.20 13.71 -11.00
CA ALA A 376 26.01 12.65 -11.57
C ALA A 376 26.51 13.07 -12.97
N PRO A 377 27.69 12.60 -13.40
CA PRO A 377 28.19 12.88 -14.74
C PRO A 377 27.24 12.28 -15.82
N HIS A 378 27.11 13.01 -16.91
CA HIS A 378 26.37 12.56 -18.09
C HIS A 378 27.23 11.60 -18.91
N THR A 379 26.55 10.64 -19.55
CA THR A 379 27.15 9.75 -20.56
C THR A 379 26.29 9.79 -21.81
N GLU A 380 26.83 9.47 -22.96
CA GLU A 380 26.07 9.40 -24.21
C GLU A 380 24.82 8.51 -24.08
N GLU A 381 24.93 7.44 -23.31
CA GLU A 381 23.87 6.44 -23.12
C GLU A 381 22.75 6.90 -22.18
N ASN A 382 22.99 7.86 -21.26
CA ASN A 382 22.00 8.30 -20.29
C ASN A 382 21.36 9.67 -20.56
N VAL A 383 21.79 10.37 -21.62
CA VAL A 383 21.29 11.71 -21.97
C VAL A 383 19.75 11.69 -22.09
N LYS A 384 19.20 10.79 -22.91
CA LYS A 384 17.75 10.67 -23.11
C LYS A 384 16.99 10.37 -21.80
N TYR A 385 17.57 9.54 -20.92
CA TYR A 385 17.01 9.23 -19.61
C TYR A 385 17.01 10.46 -18.69
N MET A 386 18.08 11.25 -18.69
CA MET A 386 18.18 12.47 -17.89
C MET A 386 17.23 13.57 -18.38
N GLU A 387 17.05 13.69 -19.71
CA GLU A 387 16.07 14.58 -20.33
C GLU A 387 14.65 14.20 -19.92
N THR A 388 14.28 12.91 -19.99
CA THR A 388 12.98 12.42 -19.52
C THR A 388 12.75 12.77 -18.03
N LYS A 389 13.76 12.61 -17.19
CA LYS A 389 13.68 13.02 -15.77
C LYS A 389 13.40 14.50 -15.62
N ARG A 390 14.05 15.37 -16.40
CA ARG A 390 13.88 16.82 -16.36
C ARG A 390 12.50 17.22 -16.89
N GLU A 391 12.13 16.76 -18.08
CA GLU A 391 11.00 17.29 -18.84
C GLU A 391 9.66 16.68 -18.40
N ARG A 392 9.63 15.37 -18.12
CA ARG A 392 8.41 14.63 -17.82
C ARG A 392 8.22 14.30 -16.36
N MET A 393 9.30 14.33 -15.56
CA MET A 393 9.25 13.94 -14.15
C MET A 393 9.60 15.10 -13.19
N GLY A 394 9.76 16.32 -13.71
CA GLY A 394 9.96 17.53 -12.90
C GLY A 394 11.28 17.56 -12.11
N HIS A 395 12.28 16.76 -12.48
CA HIS A 395 13.58 16.82 -11.83
C HIS A 395 14.29 18.14 -12.12
N ILE A 396 14.88 18.73 -11.08
CA ILE A 396 15.67 19.94 -11.20
C ILE A 396 17.09 19.54 -11.58
N LEU A 397 17.38 19.55 -12.86
CA LEU A 397 18.68 19.23 -13.47
C LEU A 397 19.12 20.41 -14.34
N GLU A 398 20.41 20.70 -14.38
CA GLU A 398 20.97 21.67 -15.33
C GLU A 398 20.80 21.16 -16.76
N PRO A 399 20.62 22.06 -17.75
CA PRO A 399 20.58 21.68 -19.14
C PRO A 399 21.88 20.94 -19.50
N ILE A 400 21.77 19.87 -20.27
CA ILE A 400 22.93 19.17 -20.82
C ILE A 400 23.47 20.07 -21.94
N GLU A 401 24.61 20.72 -21.71
CA GLU A 401 25.30 21.42 -22.75
C GLU A 401 25.80 20.36 -23.75
N ASP A 402 25.37 20.48 -25.02
CA ASP A 402 25.86 19.63 -26.09
C ASP A 402 27.39 19.75 -26.14
N ALA A 403 28.07 18.65 -25.84
CA ALA A 403 29.50 18.50 -26.06
C ALA A 403 29.77 18.38 -27.58
N ALA A 404 29.18 19.28 -28.36
CA ALA A 404 29.39 19.39 -29.80
C ALA A 404 30.11 20.71 -30.09
N GLY A 405 31.42 20.62 -30.22
CA GLY A 405 32.19 21.66 -30.91
C GLY A 405 33.35 22.24 -30.12
N ASP A 406 34.49 21.60 -30.15
CA ASP A 406 35.64 22.31 -30.68
C ASP A 406 36.76 21.33 -31.09
N GLY A 407 36.66 20.87 -32.29
CA GLY A 407 37.70 20.12 -33.00
C GLY A 407 38.00 20.81 -34.32
N SER A 408 38.24 22.13 -34.28
CA SER A 408 38.79 22.83 -35.44
C SER A 408 39.78 23.88 -34.97
N GLY A 409 41.04 23.60 -35.11
CA GLY A 409 42.09 24.62 -34.93
C GLY A 409 43.48 24.05 -34.89
N ASP A 410 44.06 23.98 -36.10
CA ASP A 410 45.49 23.97 -36.47
C ASP A 410 46.39 22.79 -36.09
#